data_be9b287fd1615dc5eb1a10b073d62354
#
_entry.id   be9b287fd1615dc5eb1a10b073d62354
#
_cell.length_a   1.000
_cell.length_b   1.000
_cell.length_c   1.000
_cell.angle_alpha   90.00
_cell.angle_beta   90.00
_cell.angle_gamma   90.00
#
_symmetry.space_group_name_H-M   'P 1'
#
loop_
_entity.id
_entity.type
_entity.pdbx_description
1 polymer ?
#
loop_
_entity_poly.entity_id
_entity_poly.type
_entity_poly.pdbx_seq_one_letter_code
_entity_poly.pdbx_strand_id
1 'polypeptide(L)'
;GADEVALESEMLGALEAADMSSETSSRSGNAKGQLLKEYGGNSSSEESVALALKWIIKHQLPDGGWSLDHTMGPGNFRDSPDPGNLPQARGAATALAILPLLGAGHTHQTGEYKDEVRRGLKFLMYRAKRAQRGLSYLEPGGSMYSHGLVSIALCEAYAMTKDPELV
;
A
#
# COMPACT_ATOMS: atom_id res chain seq x y z
N GLY A 1 24.09 -32.24 5.47
CA GLY A 1 22.94 -32.84 4.84
C GLY A 1 21.71 -31.97 4.99
N ALA A 2 20.57 -32.54 5.37
CA ALA A 2 19.29 -31.81 5.43
C ALA A 2 19.27 -30.65 6.44
N ASP A 3 19.97 -30.81 7.56
CA ASP A 3 20.05 -29.78 8.62
C ASP A 3 20.85 -28.53 8.18
N GLU A 4 21.84 -28.71 7.34
CA GLU A 4 22.68 -27.62 6.81
C GLU A 4 21.94 -26.76 5.81
N VAL A 5 21.13 -27.38 4.94
CA VAL A 5 20.25 -26.69 3.99
C VAL A 5 19.13 -25.93 4.71
N ALA A 6 18.62 -26.49 5.81
CA ALA A 6 17.61 -25.82 6.63
C ALA A 6 18.18 -24.59 7.34
N LEU A 7 19.40 -24.67 7.86
CA LEU A 7 20.09 -23.54 8.51
C LEU A 7 20.43 -22.42 7.51
N GLU A 8 20.89 -22.77 6.31
CA GLU A 8 21.16 -21.80 5.25
C GLU A 8 19.88 -21.09 4.78
N SER A 9 18.76 -21.82 4.65
CA SER A 9 17.46 -21.27 4.30
C SER A 9 16.92 -20.32 5.38
N GLU A 10 17.11 -20.68 6.65
CA GLU A 10 16.70 -19.85 7.80
C GLU A 10 17.56 -18.59 7.93
N MET A 11 18.86 -18.70 7.71
CA MET A 11 19.78 -17.56 7.67
C MET A 11 19.50 -16.63 6.49
N LEU A 12 19.22 -17.17 5.31
CA LEU A 12 18.87 -16.36 4.12
C LEU A 12 17.55 -15.62 4.35
N GLY A 13 16.54 -16.27 4.89
CA GLY A 13 15.27 -15.64 5.24
C GLY A 13 15.42 -14.56 6.33
N ALA A 14 16.31 -14.76 7.31
CA ALA A 14 16.60 -13.75 8.32
C ALA A 14 17.36 -12.54 7.77
N LEU A 15 18.30 -12.74 6.82
CA LEU A 15 19.03 -11.69 6.12
C LEU A 15 18.10 -10.86 5.20
N GLU A 16 17.22 -11.52 4.43
CA GLU A 16 16.23 -10.83 3.61
C GLU A 16 15.21 -10.07 4.45
N ALA A 17 14.77 -10.61 5.58
CA ALA A 17 13.89 -9.92 6.52
C ALA A 17 14.57 -8.72 7.20
N ALA A 18 15.88 -8.79 7.48
CA ALA A 18 16.66 -7.70 8.04
C ALA A 18 16.86 -6.58 7.01
N ASP A 19 17.10 -6.92 5.75
CA ASP A 19 17.26 -5.96 4.65
C ASP A 19 15.93 -5.23 4.36
N MET A 20 14.82 -5.96 4.25
CA MET A 20 13.48 -5.37 4.14
C MET A 20 13.11 -4.50 5.35
N SER A 21 13.53 -4.87 6.55
CA SER A 21 13.31 -4.06 7.76
C SER A 21 14.10 -2.76 7.72
N SER A 22 15.32 -2.76 7.17
CA SER A 22 16.14 -1.54 7.01
C SER A 22 15.57 -0.61 5.94
N GLU A 23 15.08 -1.14 4.83
CA GLU A 23 14.44 -0.36 3.77
C GLU A 23 13.12 0.28 4.26
N THR A 24 12.30 -0.44 5.00
CA THR A 24 11.05 0.10 5.55
C THR A 24 11.30 1.13 6.65
N SER A 25 12.34 0.96 7.48
CA SER A 25 12.72 1.94 8.51
C SER A 25 13.32 3.22 7.91
N SER A 26 13.93 3.14 6.73
CA SER A 26 14.50 4.30 6.03
C SER A 26 13.43 5.29 5.51
N ARG A 27 12.17 4.87 5.42
CA ARG A 27 11.06 5.71 4.96
C ARG A 27 10.50 6.64 6.04
N SER A 28 10.97 6.54 7.28
CA SER A 28 10.49 7.34 8.42
C SER A 28 11.58 8.25 8.99
N GLY A 29 11.19 9.47 9.37
CA GLY A 29 12.01 10.38 10.16
C GLY A 29 13.30 10.90 9.49
N ASN A 30 14.39 10.94 10.25
CA ASN A 30 15.67 11.51 9.82
C ASN A 30 16.36 10.75 8.66
N ALA A 31 16.11 9.44 8.54
CA ALA A 31 16.65 8.63 7.46
C ALA A 31 16.07 9.04 6.09
N LYS A 32 14.78 9.39 6.02
CA LYS A 32 14.16 9.93 4.81
C LYS A 32 14.84 11.20 4.32
N GLY A 33 15.17 12.12 5.22
CA GLY A 33 15.84 13.38 4.86
C GLY A 33 17.27 13.19 4.32
N GLN A 34 17.97 12.17 4.75
CA GLN A 34 19.30 11.82 4.22
C GLN A 34 19.20 11.19 2.83
N LEU A 35 18.29 10.23 2.64
CA LEU A 35 18.03 9.59 1.36
C LEU A 35 17.58 10.60 0.29
N LEU A 36 16.71 11.53 0.64
CA LEU A 36 16.30 12.60 -0.27
C LEU A 36 17.47 13.43 -0.79
N LYS A 37 18.42 13.78 0.08
CA LYS A 37 19.63 14.51 -0.32
C LYS A 37 20.57 13.68 -1.20
N GLU A 38 20.70 12.41 -0.89
CA GLU A 38 21.58 11.47 -1.61
C GLU A 38 21.04 11.15 -3.01
N TYR A 39 19.72 10.95 -3.15
CA TYR A 39 19.05 10.59 -4.41
C TYR A 39 18.45 11.77 -5.17
N GLY A 40 18.81 12.99 -4.82
CA GLY A 40 18.46 14.19 -5.59
C GLY A 40 17.06 14.76 -5.32
N GLY A 41 16.41 14.37 -4.23
CA GLY A 41 15.18 14.99 -3.77
C GLY A 41 15.41 16.43 -3.29
N ASN A 42 14.42 17.29 -3.49
CA ASN A 42 14.42 18.68 -3.04
C ASN A 42 13.05 19.07 -2.47
N SER A 43 12.96 20.27 -1.90
CA SER A 43 11.71 20.78 -1.29
C SER A 43 10.52 20.79 -2.26
N SER A 44 10.76 21.10 -3.53
CA SER A 44 9.70 21.14 -4.56
C SER A 44 9.18 19.74 -4.89
N SER A 45 10.05 18.73 -4.96
CA SER A 45 9.62 17.34 -5.17
C SER A 45 8.82 16.82 -3.97
N GLU A 46 9.24 17.15 -2.74
CA GLU A 46 8.51 16.76 -1.53
C GLU A 46 7.13 17.44 -1.45
N GLU A 47 7.04 18.71 -1.82
CA GLU A 47 5.77 19.42 -1.90
C GLU A 47 4.82 18.76 -2.93
N SER A 48 5.35 18.39 -4.09
CA SER A 48 4.59 17.68 -5.14
C SER A 48 4.06 16.33 -4.64
N VAL A 49 4.89 15.56 -3.92
CA VAL A 49 4.46 14.30 -3.29
C VAL A 49 3.37 14.55 -2.26
N ALA A 50 3.54 15.55 -1.39
CA ALA A 50 2.54 15.88 -0.37
C ALA A 50 1.19 16.28 -1.00
N LEU A 51 1.20 17.06 -2.08
CA LEU A 51 -0.01 17.42 -2.83
C LEU A 51 -0.68 16.19 -3.47
N ALA A 52 0.10 15.29 -4.05
CA ALA A 52 -0.41 14.05 -4.64
C ALA A 52 -1.06 13.14 -3.57
N LEU A 53 -0.42 12.95 -2.41
CA LEU A 53 -0.98 12.18 -1.31
C LEU A 53 -2.28 12.81 -0.79
N LYS A 54 -2.31 14.13 -0.66
CA LYS A 54 -3.51 14.86 -0.25
C LYS A 54 -4.65 14.69 -1.27
N TRP A 55 -4.33 14.66 -2.57
CA TRP A 55 -5.32 14.36 -3.61
C TRP A 55 -5.87 12.94 -3.46
N ILE A 56 -5.01 11.94 -3.27
CA ILE A 56 -5.41 10.53 -3.03
C ILE A 56 -6.37 10.45 -1.84
N ILE A 57 -6.02 11.06 -0.71
CA ILE A 57 -6.85 11.04 0.51
C ILE A 57 -8.23 11.64 0.28
N LYS A 58 -8.32 12.75 -0.46
CA LYS A 58 -9.60 13.39 -0.78
C LYS A 58 -10.53 12.54 -1.64
N HIS A 59 -9.99 11.53 -2.33
CA HIS A 59 -10.76 10.61 -3.17
C HIS A 59 -11.14 9.29 -2.47
N GLN A 60 -10.84 9.14 -1.17
CA GLN A 60 -11.28 7.99 -0.41
C GLN A 60 -12.81 7.98 -0.27
N LEU A 61 -13.42 6.85 -0.61
CA LEU A 61 -14.87 6.67 -0.50
C LEU A 61 -15.29 6.40 0.96
N PRO A 62 -16.57 6.62 1.30
CA PRO A 62 -17.07 6.41 2.66
C PRO A 62 -16.86 4.99 3.19
N ASP A 63 -16.79 3.99 2.31
CA ASP A 63 -16.51 2.59 2.68
C ASP A 63 -15.03 2.30 2.96
N GLY A 64 -14.17 3.31 2.84
CA GLY A 64 -12.74 3.23 3.09
C GLY A 64 -11.89 2.82 1.89
N GLY A 65 -12.50 2.41 0.78
CA GLY A 65 -11.80 2.07 -0.44
C GLY A 65 -11.65 3.28 -1.40
N TRP A 66 -11.00 3.01 -2.54
CA TRP A 66 -10.90 3.94 -3.67
C TRP A 66 -11.50 3.32 -4.93
N SER A 67 -11.69 4.15 -5.94
CA SER A 67 -12.14 3.74 -7.27
C SER A 67 -11.16 4.25 -8.32
N LEU A 68 -10.97 3.49 -9.39
CA LEU A 68 -10.28 3.98 -10.59
C LEU A 68 -11.13 5.04 -11.33
N ASP A 69 -12.42 5.05 -11.09
CA ASP A 69 -13.30 6.18 -11.42
C ASP A 69 -13.25 7.18 -10.26
N HIS A 70 -12.37 8.17 -10.35
CA HIS A 70 -12.18 9.17 -9.32
C HIS A 70 -13.35 10.15 -9.18
N THR A 71 -14.28 10.19 -10.14
CA THR A 71 -15.51 10.98 -10.03
C THR A 71 -16.50 10.41 -9.01
N MET A 72 -16.29 9.15 -8.56
CA MET A 72 -17.08 8.53 -7.49
C MET A 72 -16.71 9.05 -6.09
N GLY A 73 -15.58 9.74 -5.94
CA GLY A 73 -15.12 10.29 -4.66
C GLY A 73 -16.08 11.34 -4.09
N PRO A 74 -15.98 11.64 -2.79
CA PRO A 74 -16.76 12.70 -2.18
C PRO A 74 -16.35 14.05 -2.74
N GLY A 75 -17.33 14.84 -3.17
CA GLY A 75 -17.13 16.13 -3.80
C GLY A 75 -17.20 16.07 -5.34
N ASN A 76 -17.06 17.23 -5.98
CA ASN A 76 -17.13 17.36 -7.43
C ASN A 76 -15.73 17.34 -8.06
N PHE A 77 -14.93 16.34 -7.75
CA PHE A 77 -13.62 16.14 -8.36
C PHE A 77 -13.80 15.58 -9.78
N ARG A 78 -14.03 16.45 -10.73
CA ARG A 78 -14.10 16.12 -12.16
C ARG A 78 -12.82 16.56 -12.86
N ASP A 79 -11.69 16.15 -12.33
CA ASP A 79 -10.38 16.62 -12.77
C ASP A 79 -9.94 15.99 -14.10
N SER A 80 -10.64 14.97 -14.56
CA SER A 80 -10.38 14.34 -15.85
C SER A 80 -11.68 14.07 -16.61
N PRO A 81 -11.69 14.32 -17.91
CA PRO A 81 -12.81 13.96 -18.78
C PRO A 81 -12.93 12.42 -18.97
N ASP A 82 -11.89 11.66 -18.63
CA ASP A 82 -11.88 10.21 -18.71
C ASP A 82 -11.67 9.62 -17.30
N PRO A 83 -12.76 9.30 -16.58
CA PRO A 83 -12.70 8.73 -15.24
C PRO A 83 -12.19 7.28 -15.20
N GLY A 84 -11.83 6.70 -16.33
CA GLY A 84 -11.49 5.30 -16.46
C GLY A 84 -12.72 4.40 -16.61
N ASN A 85 -12.47 3.14 -16.99
CA ASN A 85 -13.51 2.18 -17.36
C ASN A 85 -13.56 0.94 -16.47
N LEU A 86 -12.88 0.94 -15.32
CA LEU A 86 -12.79 -0.21 -14.42
C LEU A 86 -13.34 0.10 -13.00
N PRO A 87 -14.58 0.60 -12.88
CA PRO A 87 -15.14 0.98 -11.57
C PRO A 87 -15.31 -0.20 -10.61
N GLN A 88 -15.30 -1.45 -11.13
CA GLN A 88 -15.43 -2.66 -10.32
C GLN A 88 -14.11 -3.16 -9.73
N ALA A 89 -12.96 -2.68 -10.24
CA ALA A 89 -11.63 -3.05 -9.74
C ALA A 89 -11.26 -2.27 -8.46
N ARG A 90 -12.16 -2.31 -7.47
CA ARG A 90 -12.07 -1.52 -6.23
C ARG A 90 -10.93 -1.96 -5.32
N GLY A 91 -10.60 -3.26 -5.31
CA GLY A 91 -9.44 -3.80 -4.58
C GLY A 91 -8.14 -3.27 -5.16
N ALA A 92 -7.96 -3.34 -6.48
CA ALA A 92 -6.80 -2.79 -7.16
C ALA A 92 -6.66 -1.29 -6.94
N ALA A 93 -7.75 -0.52 -7.10
CA ALA A 93 -7.76 0.93 -6.88
C ALA A 93 -7.34 1.29 -5.45
N THR A 94 -7.86 0.56 -4.46
CA THR A 94 -7.54 0.77 -3.04
C THR A 94 -6.07 0.43 -2.75
N ALA A 95 -5.56 -0.68 -3.27
CA ALA A 95 -4.15 -1.04 -3.12
C ALA A 95 -3.22 0.01 -3.74
N LEU A 96 -3.53 0.48 -4.96
CA LEU A 96 -2.78 1.54 -5.63
C LEU A 96 -2.80 2.87 -4.86
N ALA A 97 -3.88 3.18 -4.14
CA ALA A 97 -3.96 4.36 -3.30
C ALA A 97 -3.18 4.21 -1.99
N ILE A 98 -3.15 3.01 -1.38
CA ILE A 98 -2.45 2.74 -0.13
C ILE A 98 -0.92 2.70 -0.34
N LEU A 99 -0.43 2.09 -1.41
CA LEU A 99 1.00 1.90 -1.65
C LEU A 99 1.83 3.20 -1.58
N PRO A 100 1.45 4.32 -2.22
CA PRO A 100 2.20 5.56 -2.09
C PRO A 100 2.11 6.18 -0.69
N LEU A 101 1.02 5.94 0.05
CA LEU A 101 0.93 6.37 1.45
C LEU A 101 1.92 5.60 2.33
N LEU A 102 2.01 4.28 2.16
CA LEU A 102 3.02 3.45 2.83
C LEU A 102 4.43 3.87 2.42
N GLY A 103 4.67 4.08 1.11
CA GLY A 103 5.96 4.55 0.60
C GLY A 103 6.39 5.90 1.18
N ALA A 104 5.45 6.76 1.53
CA ALA A 104 5.70 8.03 2.22
C ALA A 104 5.85 7.88 3.75
N GLY A 105 5.73 6.67 4.30
CA GLY A 105 5.87 6.38 5.73
C GLY A 105 4.59 6.47 6.54
N HIS A 106 3.42 6.62 5.89
CA HIS A 106 2.13 6.62 6.57
C HIS A 106 1.59 5.19 6.66
N THR A 107 1.48 4.65 7.86
CA THR A 107 0.88 3.33 8.13
C THR A 107 -0.48 3.47 8.81
N HIS A 108 -1.19 2.38 9.03
CA HIS A 108 -2.41 2.37 9.83
C HIS A 108 -2.16 2.60 11.34
N GLN A 109 -0.90 2.60 11.77
CA GLN A 109 -0.50 2.86 13.16
C GLN A 109 0.09 4.25 13.35
N THR A 110 0.80 4.78 12.34
CA THR A 110 1.56 6.02 12.43
C THR A 110 1.38 6.90 11.19
N GLY A 111 1.69 8.19 11.34
CA GLY A 111 1.64 9.18 10.27
C GLY A 111 0.34 9.98 10.21
N GLU A 112 0.35 11.05 9.42
CA GLU A 112 -0.77 11.99 9.28
C GLU A 112 -2.04 11.29 8.76
N TYR A 113 -1.89 10.34 7.83
CA TYR A 113 -2.99 9.65 7.15
C TYR A 113 -3.28 8.25 7.71
N LYS A 114 -2.95 8.00 8.98
CA LYS A 114 -3.11 6.68 9.61
C LYS A 114 -4.54 6.14 9.57
N ASP A 115 -5.53 7.00 9.71
CA ASP A 115 -6.93 6.60 9.75
C ASP A 115 -7.45 6.24 8.35
N GLU A 116 -6.99 6.95 7.32
CA GLU A 116 -7.28 6.65 5.92
C GLU A 116 -6.65 5.32 5.50
N VAL A 117 -5.37 5.11 5.84
CA VAL A 117 -4.68 3.84 5.58
C VAL A 117 -5.38 2.69 6.31
N ARG A 118 -5.78 2.89 7.58
CA ARG A 118 -6.52 1.88 8.35
C ARG A 118 -7.84 1.51 7.70
N ARG A 119 -8.62 2.49 7.25
CA ARG A 119 -9.89 2.23 6.55
C ARG A 119 -9.66 1.49 5.24
N GLY A 120 -8.64 1.88 4.48
CA GLY A 120 -8.28 1.22 3.22
C GLY A 120 -7.83 -0.23 3.41
N LEU A 121 -6.97 -0.51 4.38
CA LEU A 121 -6.56 -1.88 4.69
C LEU A 121 -7.74 -2.74 5.15
N LYS A 122 -8.62 -2.22 6.01
CA LYS A 122 -9.86 -2.92 6.39
C LYS A 122 -10.74 -3.22 5.17
N PHE A 123 -10.90 -2.25 4.26
CA PHE A 123 -11.63 -2.47 3.01
C PHE A 123 -11.04 -3.63 2.21
N LEU A 124 -9.71 -3.71 2.07
CA LEU A 124 -9.04 -4.81 1.38
C LEU A 124 -9.29 -6.15 2.08
N MET A 125 -9.10 -6.21 3.40
CA MET A 125 -9.30 -7.43 4.19
C MET A 125 -10.73 -7.98 4.07
N TYR A 126 -11.74 -7.10 4.10
CA TYR A 126 -13.15 -7.50 3.93
C TYR A 126 -13.47 -8.07 2.54
N ARG A 127 -12.65 -7.80 1.52
CA ARG A 127 -12.85 -8.32 0.17
C ARG A 127 -12.17 -9.67 -0.07
N ALA A 128 -11.43 -10.17 0.91
CA ALA A 128 -10.81 -11.48 0.87
C ALA A 128 -11.86 -12.59 0.68
N LYS A 129 -11.67 -13.46 -0.29
CA LYS A 129 -12.49 -14.65 -0.53
C LYS A 129 -11.65 -15.88 -0.22
N ARG A 130 -12.23 -16.86 0.47
CA ARG A 130 -11.56 -18.13 0.67
C ARG A 130 -11.36 -18.84 -0.68
N ALA A 131 -10.12 -19.28 -0.92
CA ALA A 131 -9.74 -20.15 -2.03
C ALA A 131 -9.32 -21.52 -1.48
N GLN A 132 -9.01 -22.46 -2.37
CA GLN A 132 -8.54 -23.81 -1.96
C GLN A 132 -7.25 -23.74 -1.12
N ARG A 133 -6.39 -22.76 -1.41
CA ARG A 133 -5.17 -22.48 -0.65
C ARG A 133 -5.08 -20.98 -0.38
N GLY A 134 -5.42 -20.57 0.85
CA GLY A 134 -5.31 -19.18 1.30
C GLY A 134 -6.47 -18.29 0.90
N LEU A 135 -6.19 -17.02 0.63
CA LEU A 135 -7.14 -15.98 0.30
C LEU A 135 -7.00 -15.53 -1.15
N SER A 136 -8.09 -15.07 -1.72
CA SER A 136 -8.15 -14.54 -3.09
C SER A 136 -8.80 -13.16 -3.08
N TYR A 137 -8.20 -12.24 -3.83
CA TYR A 137 -8.69 -10.88 -4.07
C TYR A 137 -9.09 -10.66 -5.54
N LEU A 138 -9.45 -11.75 -6.24
CA LEU A 138 -9.95 -11.68 -7.60
C LEU A 138 -11.29 -10.93 -7.64
N GLU A 139 -11.40 -9.99 -8.55
CA GLU A 139 -12.59 -9.18 -8.76
C GLU A 139 -12.84 -8.90 -10.24
N PRO A 140 -14.09 -8.56 -10.64
CA PRO A 140 -14.40 -8.18 -12.01
C PRO A 140 -13.56 -6.96 -12.44
N GLY A 141 -13.08 -6.97 -13.68
CA GLY A 141 -12.26 -5.90 -14.24
C GLY A 141 -10.79 -5.89 -13.79
N GLY A 142 -10.47 -6.40 -12.60
CA GLY A 142 -9.11 -6.42 -12.06
C GLY A 142 -8.41 -7.78 -12.17
N SER A 143 -9.17 -8.89 -12.06
CA SER A 143 -8.65 -10.25 -12.18
C SER A 143 -7.40 -10.50 -11.30
N MET A 144 -6.35 -11.10 -11.87
CA MET A 144 -5.07 -11.35 -11.18
C MET A 144 -4.30 -10.08 -10.81
N TYR A 145 -4.49 -8.98 -11.52
CA TYR A 145 -3.87 -7.69 -11.15
C TYR A 145 -4.36 -7.21 -9.80
N SER A 146 -5.68 -7.27 -9.56
CA SER A 146 -6.25 -6.93 -8.25
C SER A 146 -5.68 -7.81 -7.15
N HIS A 147 -5.59 -9.14 -7.39
CA HIS A 147 -5.00 -10.05 -6.42
C HIS A 147 -3.55 -9.69 -6.10
N GLY A 148 -2.72 -9.47 -7.11
CA GLY A 148 -1.31 -9.09 -6.95
C GLY A 148 -1.14 -7.77 -6.20
N LEU A 149 -1.85 -6.72 -6.61
CA LEU A 149 -1.76 -5.40 -5.99
C LEU A 149 -2.21 -5.40 -4.53
N VAL A 150 -3.33 -6.07 -4.23
CA VAL A 150 -3.82 -6.19 -2.86
C VAL A 150 -2.84 -6.96 -1.98
N SER A 151 -2.29 -8.07 -2.50
CA SER A 151 -1.28 -8.85 -1.78
C SER A 151 -0.03 -8.01 -1.49
N ILE A 152 0.48 -7.24 -2.46
CA ILE A 152 1.62 -6.35 -2.26
C ILE A 152 1.31 -5.31 -1.18
N ALA A 153 0.15 -4.65 -1.24
CA ALA A 153 -0.20 -3.61 -0.26
C ALA A 153 -0.34 -4.16 1.17
N LEU A 154 -0.93 -5.34 1.34
CA LEU A 154 -1.04 -6.00 2.65
C LEU A 154 0.32 -6.46 3.17
N CYS A 155 1.16 -7.07 2.32
CA CYS A 155 2.51 -7.47 2.68
C CYS A 155 3.39 -6.27 3.07
N GLU A 156 3.31 -5.17 2.33
CA GLU A 156 4.04 -3.93 2.64
C GLU A 156 3.59 -3.34 3.98
N ALA A 157 2.28 -3.24 4.21
CA ALA A 157 1.74 -2.77 5.47
C ALA A 157 2.16 -3.66 6.65
N TYR A 158 2.16 -4.99 6.47
CA TYR A 158 2.65 -5.93 7.46
C TYR A 158 4.17 -5.78 7.69
N ALA A 159 4.96 -5.67 6.63
CA ALA A 159 6.41 -5.49 6.74
C ALA A 159 6.77 -4.26 7.57
N MET A 160 6.03 -3.15 7.40
CA MET A 160 6.24 -1.90 8.12
C MET A 160 5.77 -1.92 9.57
N THR A 161 4.72 -2.70 9.90
CA THR A 161 4.05 -2.59 11.20
C THR A 161 4.12 -3.85 12.05
N LYS A 162 4.37 -5.00 11.43
CA LYS A 162 4.30 -6.34 12.05
C LYS A 162 2.95 -6.62 12.72
N ASP A 163 1.88 -5.97 12.24
CA ASP A 163 0.54 -6.15 12.78
C ASP A 163 -0.03 -7.52 12.38
N PRO A 164 -0.28 -8.44 13.34
CA PRO A 164 -0.78 -9.77 13.04
C PRO A 164 -2.19 -9.78 12.46
N GLU A 165 -2.95 -8.69 12.57
CA GLU A 165 -4.28 -8.59 11.96
C GLU A 165 -4.24 -8.53 10.41
N LEU A 166 -3.06 -8.29 9.82
CA LEU A 166 -2.88 -8.19 8.37
C LEU A 166 -2.54 -9.53 7.69
N VAL A 167 -2.37 -10.63 8.44
CA VAL A 167 -1.96 -11.96 7.94
C VAL A 167 -3.02 -13.03 8.15
#